data_bf6e9f89fee632af44e7979aa4609d21
#
_entry.id   bf6e9f89fee632af44e7979aa4609d21
#
_cell.length_a   1.000
_cell.length_b   1.000
_cell.length_c   1.000
_cell.angle_alpha   90.00
_cell.angle_beta   90.00
_cell.angle_gamma   90.00
#
_symmetry.space_group_name_H-M   'P 1'
#
loop_
_entity.id
_entity.type
_entity.pdbx_description
1 polymer ?
#
loop_
_entity_poly.entity_id
_entity_poly.type
_entity_poly.pdbx_seq_one_letter_code
_entity_poly.pdbx_strand_id
1 'polypeptide(L)'
;MIKALAGGGGRGMRPVREKAELEEAYARATSEAQKAFGSGDLYLEEMLYPAKHVEVQIVGDGERVVHLWDRECSLQRQRQKLVEIAPAFGLSTEIRTAMLESAQRIALAANYEGVGTIEFLVGTDDQSVDRFVFMEANARLQVEHTVTEEVTGLDLVALQLRLAGGENLDEIALTQDLIGEPKGVAVQVRVNLEKMNEDGTSI
;
A
#
# COMPACT_ATOMS: atom_id res chain seq x y z
N MET A 1 -6.23 15.93 -5.70
CA MET A 1 -6.53 14.67 -6.40
C MET A 1 -8.02 14.44 -6.41
N ILE A 2 -8.62 14.25 -7.57
CA ILE A 2 -10.01 13.78 -7.72
C ILE A 2 -9.99 12.26 -7.74
N LYS A 3 -10.88 11.61 -6.98
CA LYS A 3 -11.00 10.14 -6.93
C LYS A 3 -12.46 9.73 -7.10
N ALA A 4 -12.69 8.67 -7.89
CA ALA A 4 -14.00 8.04 -7.97
C ALA A 4 -14.27 7.24 -6.69
N LEU A 5 -15.44 7.42 -6.09
CA LEU A 5 -15.84 6.72 -4.85
C LEU A 5 -15.84 5.19 -5.05
N ALA A 6 -16.28 4.72 -6.22
CA ALA A 6 -16.27 3.31 -6.60
C ALA A 6 -14.96 2.88 -7.28
N GLY A 7 -13.94 3.76 -7.34
CA GLY A 7 -12.64 3.48 -7.95
C GLY A 7 -11.73 2.65 -7.05
N GLY A 8 -10.73 2.00 -7.65
CA GLY A 8 -9.70 1.24 -6.93
C GLY A 8 -8.54 0.86 -7.84
N GLY A 9 -7.41 0.44 -7.24
CA GLY A 9 -6.23 0.03 -7.97
C GLY A 9 -5.65 1.12 -8.89
N GLY A 10 -5.72 2.38 -8.47
CA GLY A 10 -5.26 3.54 -9.25
C GLY A 10 -6.17 3.95 -10.41
N ARG A 11 -7.33 3.32 -10.59
CA ARG A 11 -8.34 3.69 -11.59
C ARG A 11 -9.32 4.71 -11.03
N GLY A 12 -9.79 5.62 -11.89
CA GLY A 12 -10.72 6.69 -11.48
C GLY A 12 -10.06 7.80 -10.67
N MET A 13 -8.76 8.03 -10.86
CA MET A 13 -7.98 9.07 -10.18
C MET A 13 -7.47 10.10 -11.20
N ARG A 14 -7.64 11.40 -10.88
CA ARG A 14 -7.17 12.51 -11.71
C ARG A 14 -6.50 13.58 -10.86
N PRO A 15 -5.20 13.87 -11.09
CA PRO A 15 -4.54 14.99 -10.42
C PRO A 15 -5.07 16.32 -10.99
N VAL A 16 -5.23 17.29 -10.11
CA VAL A 16 -5.51 18.69 -10.45
C VAL A 16 -4.47 19.54 -9.75
N ARG A 17 -3.71 20.31 -10.49
CA ARG A 17 -2.62 21.12 -9.94
C ARG A 17 -3.01 22.59 -9.80
N GLU A 18 -3.84 23.07 -10.71
CA GLU A 18 -4.30 24.45 -10.75
C GLU A 18 -5.81 24.52 -10.50
N LYS A 19 -6.23 25.52 -9.71
CA LYS A 19 -7.67 25.71 -9.41
C LYS A 19 -8.52 25.89 -10.68
N ALA A 20 -7.95 26.51 -11.71
CA ALA A 20 -8.63 26.74 -12.99
C ALA A 20 -8.99 25.45 -13.73
N GLU A 21 -8.26 24.37 -13.50
CA GLU A 21 -8.49 23.05 -14.14
C GLU A 21 -9.58 22.23 -13.45
N LEU A 22 -9.97 22.61 -12.21
CA LEU A 22 -10.79 21.77 -11.33
C LEU A 22 -12.14 21.42 -11.97
N GLU A 23 -12.82 22.40 -12.55
CA GLU A 23 -14.18 22.24 -13.09
C GLU A 23 -14.21 21.26 -14.27
N GLU A 24 -13.29 21.43 -15.21
CA GLU A 24 -13.13 20.55 -16.36
C GLU A 24 -12.66 19.16 -15.96
N ALA A 25 -11.68 19.07 -15.07
CA ALA A 25 -11.16 17.81 -14.56
C ALA A 25 -12.24 17.01 -13.80
N TYR A 26 -13.09 17.71 -13.02
CA TYR A 26 -14.21 17.09 -12.30
C TYR A 26 -15.24 16.52 -13.27
N ALA A 27 -15.67 17.31 -14.27
CA ALA A 27 -16.65 16.86 -15.26
C ALA A 27 -16.16 15.62 -16.05
N ARG A 28 -14.89 15.62 -16.45
CA ARG A 28 -14.26 14.47 -17.13
C ARG A 28 -14.22 13.25 -16.21
N ALA A 29 -13.75 13.42 -14.96
CA ALA A 29 -13.65 12.34 -13.99
C ALA A 29 -15.02 11.73 -13.69
N THR A 30 -16.10 12.55 -13.56
CA THR A 30 -17.49 12.07 -13.39
C THR A 30 -17.91 11.17 -14.55
N SER A 31 -17.69 11.63 -15.80
CA SER A 31 -18.06 10.84 -16.99
C SER A 31 -17.27 9.53 -17.10
N GLU A 32 -15.97 9.56 -16.79
CA GLU A 32 -15.12 8.37 -16.78
C GLU A 32 -15.54 7.38 -15.69
N ALA A 33 -15.80 7.88 -14.47
CA ALA A 33 -16.24 7.07 -13.34
C ALA A 33 -17.60 6.41 -13.63
N GLN A 34 -18.56 7.16 -14.17
CA GLN A 34 -19.86 6.63 -14.57
C GLN A 34 -19.74 5.49 -15.59
N LYS A 35 -18.85 5.62 -16.59
CA LYS A 35 -18.63 4.59 -17.60
C LYS A 35 -17.89 3.36 -17.06
N ALA A 36 -16.92 3.58 -16.18
CA ALA A 36 -16.04 2.52 -15.69
C ALA A 36 -16.62 1.73 -14.52
N PHE A 37 -17.41 2.40 -13.65
CA PHE A 37 -17.86 1.83 -12.38
C PHE A 37 -19.38 1.88 -12.18
N GLY A 38 -20.14 2.49 -13.09
CA GLY A 38 -21.58 2.65 -12.98
C GLY A 38 -22.02 3.76 -12.01
N SER A 39 -21.09 4.49 -11.38
CA SER A 39 -21.35 5.66 -10.54
C SER A 39 -20.40 6.79 -10.91
N GLY A 40 -20.91 8.00 -10.96
CA GLY A 40 -20.14 9.22 -11.18
C GLY A 40 -19.74 9.94 -9.88
N ASP A 41 -19.94 9.32 -8.72
CA ASP A 41 -19.63 9.92 -7.42
C ASP A 41 -18.13 10.06 -7.24
N LEU A 42 -17.70 11.27 -6.91
CA LEU A 42 -16.30 11.64 -6.74
C LEU A 42 -16.07 12.31 -5.39
N TYR A 43 -14.85 12.22 -4.90
CA TYR A 43 -14.37 13.00 -3.79
C TYR A 43 -13.00 13.62 -4.08
N LEU A 44 -12.60 14.59 -3.28
CA LEU A 44 -11.36 15.34 -3.41
C LEU A 44 -10.47 15.04 -2.21
N GLU A 45 -9.21 14.75 -2.49
CA GLU A 45 -8.16 14.63 -1.48
C GLU A 45 -7.03 15.61 -1.75
N GLU A 46 -6.34 16.01 -0.69
CA GLU A 46 -5.06 16.70 -0.83
C GLU A 46 -4.06 15.78 -1.54
N MET A 47 -3.30 16.34 -2.47
CA MET A 47 -2.27 15.61 -3.20
C MET A 47 -0.91 15.80 -2.51
N LEU A 48 -0.39 14.74 -1.92
CA LEU A 48 0.98 14.73 -1.42
C LEU A 48 1.94 14.40 -2.58
N TYR A 49 2.78 15.35 -2.95
CA TYR A 49 3.74 15.19 -4.05
C TYR A 49 4.91 16.17 -3.93
N PRO A 50 6.16 15.74 -4.10
CA PRO A 50 6.58 14.36 -4.37
C PRO A 50 6.43 13.45 -3.15
N ALA A 51 6.19 12.16 -3.38
CA ALA A 51 6.01 11.19 -2.32
C ALA A 51 6.51 9.80 -2.72
N LYS A 52 6.99 9.05 -1.72
CA LYS A 52 7.19 7.60 -1.82
C LYS A 52 5.88 6.87 -1.55
N HIS A 53 5.70 5.74 -2.20
CA HIS A 53 4.68 4.76 -1.88
C HIS A 53 5.29 3.70 -0.96
N VAL A 54 4.86 3.67 0.28
CA VAL A 54 5.33 2.73 1.30
C VAL A 54 4.13 1.99 1.88
N GLU A 55 4.29 0.70 2.11
CA GLU A 55 3.24 -0.14 2.66
C GLU A 55 3.74 -0.93 3.85
N VAL A 56 2.84 -1.22 4.78
CA VAL A 56 3.12 -2.00 5.99
C VAL A 56 2.41 -3.34 5.89
N GLN A 57 3.15 -4.43 6.01
CA GLN A 57 2.60 -5.77 6.11
C GLN A 57 1.99 -5.96 7.49
N ILE A 58 0.73 -6.35 7.56
CA ILE A 58 0.02 -6.64 8.80
C ILE A 58 -0.47 -8.08 8.82
N VAL A 59 -0.60 -8.61 10.04
CA VAL A 59 -1.24 -9.90 10.34
C VAL A 59 -2.11 -9.73 11.57
N GLY A 60 -3.37 -10.14 11.49
CA GLY A 60 -4.33 -10.02 12.59
C GLY A 60 -5.13 -11.30 12.83
N ASP A 61 -5.63 -11.48 14.05
CA ASP A 61 -6.50 -12.58 14.47
C ASP A 61 -7.91 -12.12 14.87
N GLY A 62 -8.27 -10.86 14.53
CA GLY A 62 -9.54 -10.23 14.92
C GLY A 62 -9.49 -9.50 16.27
N GLU A 63 -8.60 -9.89 17.16
CA GLU A 63 -8.42 -9.26 18.48
C GLU A 63 -7.09 -8.50 18.59
N ARG A 64 -6.06 -8.99 17.91
CA ARG A 64 -4.72 -8.41 17.91
C ARG A 64 -4.17 -8.29 16.51
N VAL A 65 -3.25 -7.37 16.33
CA VAL A 65 -2.56 -7.13 15.05
C VAL A 65 -1.06 -6.93 15.32
N VAL A 66 -0.25 -7.57 14.49
CA VAL A 66 1.19 -7.33 14.41
C VAL A 66 1.55 -6.77 13.04
N HIS A 67 2.63 -6.01 12.95
CA HIS A 67 3.24 -5.63 11.68
C HIS A 67 4.50 -6.48 11.41
N LEU A 68 4.74 -6.75 10.13
CA LEU A 68 5.93 -7.44 9.63
C LEU A 68 6.79 -6.50 8.79
N TRP A 69 6.98 -5.28 9.29
CA TRP A 69 7.74 -4.21 8.65
C TRP A 69 7.12 -3.67 7.37
N ASP A 70 7.88 -2.85 6.68
CA ASP A 70 7.47 -2.02 5.57
C ASP A 70 8.14 -2.45 4.25
N ARG A 71 7.51 -2.06 3.14
CA ARG A 71 8.05 -2.18 1.78
C ARG A 71 7.92 -0.85 1.05
N GLU A 72 8.91 -0.50 0.25
CA GLU A 72 8.82 0.60 -0.71
C GLU A 72 8.35 0.09 -2.06
N CYS A 73 7.33 0.72 -2.62
CA CYS A 73 6.69 0.37 -3.88
C CYS A 73 6.62 1.57 -4.85
N SER A 74 7.54 2.54 -4.73
CA SER A 74 7.51 3.80 -5.50
C SER A 74 7.79 3.62 -6.99
N LEU A 75 8.53 2.57 -7.38
CA LEU A 75 8.84 2.29 -8.78
C LEU A 75 7.66 1.59 -9.47
N GLN A 76 6.90 2.37 -10.21
CA GLN A 76 5.65 1.95 -10.85
C GLN A 76 5.60 2.37 -12.31
N ARG A 77 4.87 1.61 -13.11
CA ARG A 77 4.46 1.98 -14.47
C ARG A 77 2.93 1.97 -14.55
N GLN A 78 2.34 3.09 -14.96
CA GLN A 78 0.88 3.23 -15.04
C GLN A 78 0.16 2.84 -13.74
N ARG A 79 0.75 3.18 -12.58
CA ARG A 79 0.28 2.85 -11.22
C ARG A 79 0.32 1.35 -10.87
N GLN A 80 1.06 0.56 -11.65
CA GLN A 80 1.37 -0.82 -11.31
C GLN A 80 2.78 -0.90 -10.74
N LYS A 81 2.92 -1.54 -9.59
CA LYS A 81 4.20 -1.79 -8.93
C LYS A 81 5.10 -2.61 -9.85
N LEU A 82 6.36 -2.23 -10.03
CA LEU A 82 7.36 -2.94 -10.84
C LEU A 82 8.53 -3.43 -10.01
N VAL A 83 8.92 -2.66 -9.01
CA VAL A 83 10.01 -3.02 -8.10
C VAL A 83 9.53 -2.72 -6.68
N GLU A 84 9.66 -3.71 -5.82
CA GLU A 84 9.35 -3.62 -4.40
C GLU A 84 10.59 -3.94 -3.58
N ILE A 85 10.83 -3.16 -2.52
CA ILE A 85 12.04 -3.26 -1.68
C ILE A 85 11.60 -3.35 -0.21
N ALA A 86 12.13 -4.32 0.53
CA ALA A 86 11.93 -4.44 1.97
C ALA A 86 13.29 -4.47 2.71
N PRO A 87 13.41 -3.74 3.84
CA PRO A 87 12.54 -2.65 4.27
C PRO A 87 12.67 -1.41 3.36
N ALA A 88 11.71 -0.48 3.43
CA ALA A 88 11.72 0.76 2.66
C ALA A 88 12.98 1.59 2.95
N PHE A 89 13.58 2.12 1.89
CA PHE A 89 14.83 2.86 1.99
C PHE A 89 14.61 4.35 2.30
N GLY A 90 15.49 4.93 3.14
CA GLY A 90 15.54 6.38 3.37
C GLY A 90 14.35 6.94 4.16
N LEU A 91 13.71 6.14 4.98
CA LEU A 91 12.76 6.60 6.01
C LEU A 91 13.53 6.92 7.29
N SER A 92 13.18 8.04 7.96
CA SER A 92 13.65 8.27 9.32
C SER A 92 13.03 7.23 10.28
N THR A 93 13.70 6.98 11.40
CA THR A 93 13.19 6.05 12.43
C THR A 93 11.83 6.51 12.94
N GLU A 94 11.66 7.81 13.14
CA GLU A 94 10.44 8.43 13.67
C GLU A 94 9.27 8.19 12.72
N ILE A 95 9.44 8.45 11.43
CA ILE A 95 8.40 8.23 10.40
C ILE A 95 8.06 6.76 10.29
N ARG A 96 9.08 5.89 10.24
CA ARG A 96 8.85 4.44 10.16
C ARG A 96 8.03 3.96 11.37
N THR A 97 8.46 4.29 12.58
CA THR A 97 7.75 3.89 13.80
C THR A 97 6.31 4.38 13.79
N ALA A 98 6.09 5.67 13.53
CA ALA A 98 4.75 6.25 13.51
C ALA A 98 3.84 5.60 12.43
N MET A 99 4.41 5.24 11.28
CA MET A 99 3.70 4.57 10.19
C MET A 99 3.32 3.12 10.57
N LEU A 100 4.25 2.35 11.14
CA LEU A 100 4.03 0.98 11.62
C LEU A 100 2.93 0.95 12.69
N GLU A 101 3.02 1.82 13.69
CA GLU A 101 1.99 1.96 14.73
C GLU A 101 0.63 2.39 14.15
N SER A 102 0.62 3.27 13.15
CA SER A 102 -0.62 3.70 12.49
C SER A 102 -1.27 2.55 11.75
N ALA A 103 -0.49 1.71 11.05
CA ALA A 103 -1.00 0.52 10.37
C ALA A 103 -1.65 -0.46 11.37
N GLN A 104 -1.00 -0.72 12.51
CA GLN A 104 -1.56 -1.58 13.56
C GLN A 104 -2.87 -0.99 14.12
N ARG A 105 -2.92 0.32 14.44
CA ARG A 105 -4.13 0.97 14.95
C ARG A 105 -5.30 0.91 13.96
N ILE A 106 -5.04 1.12 12.65
CA ILE A 106 -6.07 1.03 11.60
C ILE A 106 -6.63 -0.40 11.55
N ALA A 107 -5.75 -1.39 11.50
CA ALA A 107 -6.16 -2.79 11.41
C ALA A 107 -6.87 -3.27 12.68
N LEU A 108 -6.39 -2.87 13.86
CA LEU A 108 -7.03 -3.20 15.14
C LEU A 108 -8.43 -2.59 15.24
N ALA A 109 -8.61 -1.32 14.83
CA ALA A 109 -9.91 -0.65 14.82
C ALA A 109 -10.92 -1.32 13.86
N ALA A 110 -10.43 -2.05 12.86
CA ALA A 110 -11.23 -2.83 11.93
C ALA A 110 -11.47 -4.29 12.37
N ASN A 111 -10.96 -4.69 13.54
CA ASN A 111 -10.93 -6.10 13.98
C ASN A 111 -10.39 -7.02 12.86
N TYR A 112 -9.25 -6.60 12.27
CA TYR A 112 -8.72 -7.25 11.08
C TYR A 112 -8.28 -8.68 11.37
N GLU A 113 -8.71 -9.62 10.51
CA GLU A 113 -8.33 -11.04 10.55
C GLU A 113 -7.66 -11.43 9.22
N GLY A 114 -6.52 -12.13 9.33
CA GLY A 114 -5.74 -12.61 8.19
C GLY A 114 -4.49 -11.78 7.90
N VAL A 115 -3.96 -11.95 6.70
CA VAL A 115 -2.77 -11.25 6.17
C VAL A 115 -3.21 -10.11 5.26
N GLY A 116 -2.71 -8.91 5.49
CA GLY A 116 -3.07 -7.73 4.71
C GLY A 116 -1.98 -6.66 4.70
N THR A 117 -2.26 -5.56 4.05
CA THR A 117 -1.31 -4.46 3.87
C THR A 117 -2.01 -3.12 4.02
N ILE A 118 -1.38 -2.21 4.73
CA ILE A 118 -1.81 -0.80 4.83
C ILE A 118 -0.83 0.04 4.03
N GLU A 119 -1.33 0.79 3.06
CA GLU A 119 -0.53 1.58 2.14
C GLU A 119 -0.53 3.07 2.52
N PHE A 120 0.63 3.70 2.41
CA PHE A 120 0.86 5.11 2.74
C PHE A 120 1.61 5.83 1.63
N LEU A 121 1.40 7.14 1.54
CA LEU A 121 2.29 8.05 0.84
C LEU A 121 3.15 8.77 1.88
N VAL A 122 4.46 8.81 1.65
CA VAL A 122 5.43 9.49 2.52
C VAL A 122 6.07 10.62 1.73
N GLY A 123 5.95 11.85 2.22
CA GLY A 123 6.52 13.04 1.57
C GLY A 123 8.04 12.96 1.47
N THR A 124 8.60 13.54 0.42
CA THR A 124 10.04 13.49 0.13
C THR A 124 10.68 14.85 -0.12
N ASP A 125 9.92 15.94 -0.10
CA ASP A 125 10.46 17.30 -0.17
C ASP A 125 10.60 17.94 1.23
N ASP A 126 11.32 19.05 1.34
CA ASP A 126 11.60 19.75 2.59
C ASP A 126 10.33 20.22 3.34
N GLN A 127 9.18 20.31 2.65
CA GLN A 127 7.91 20.72 3.25
C GLN A 127 7.07 19.53 3.74
N SER A 128 7.36 18.34 3.28
CA SER A 128 6.58 17.13 3.52
C SER A 128 7.40 15.93 4.03
N VAL A 129 8.71 16.09 4.23
CA VAL A 129 9.63 15.01 4.60
C VAL A 129 9.23 14.26 5.88
N ASP A 130 8.57 14.94 6.82
CA ASP A 130 8.09 14.36 8.07
C ASP A 130 6.59 14.04 8.04
N ARG A 131 6.00 13.94 6.85
CA ARG A 131 4.58 13.71 6.67
C ARG A 131 4.32 12.40 5.94
N PHE A 132 3.42 11.59 6.49
CA PHE A 132 2.83 10.46 5.78
C PHE A 132 1.31 10.51 5.87
N VAL A 133 0.64 9.94 4.87
CA VAL A 133 -0.81 9.88 4.80
C VAL A 133 -1.25 8.47 4.40
N PHE A 134 -2.35 7.99 5.00
CA PHE A 134 -2.98 6.74 4.60
C PHE A 134 -3.50 6.85 3.17
N MET A 135 -3.31 5.81 2.39
CA MET A 135 -3.78 5.73 1.01
C MET A 135 -4.90 4.70 0.84
N GLU A 136 -4.62 3.46 1.16
CA GLU A 136 -5.60 2.37 1.09
C GLU A 136 -5.19 1.17 1.96
N ALA A 137 -6.13 0.25 2.18
CA ALA A 137 -5.90 -1.04 2.80
C ALA A 137 -6.20 -2.16 1.80
N ASN A 138 -5.29 -3.14 1.71
CA ASN A 138 -5.49 -4.34 0.91
C ASN A 138 -5.70 -5.53 1.85
N ALA A 139 -6.96 -5.95 2.00
CA ALA A 139 -7.35 -7.04 2.89
C ALA A 139 -7.08 -8.43 2.25
N ARG A 140 -5.84 -8.65 1.83
CA ARG A 140 -5.38 -9.87 1.16
C ARG A 140 -3.88 -9.94 1.09
N LEU A 141 -3.35 -11.13 0.84
CA LEU A 141 -1.96 -11.30 0.44
C LEU A 141 -1.69 -10.57 -0.89
N GLN A 142 -0.54 -9.93 -1.00
CA GLN A 142 -0.10 -9.23 -2.21
C GLN A 142 1.06 -9.97 -2.89
N VAL A 143 1.31 -9.67 -4.17
CA VAL A 143 2.38 -10.31 -4.97
C VAL A 143 3.75 -10.09 -4.33
N GLU A 144 3.97 -8.91 -3.76
CA GLU A 144 5.22 -8.45 -3.14
C GLU A 144 5.49 -8.99 -1.73
N HIS A 145 4.66 -9.91 -1.22
CA HIS A 145 4.85 -10.50 0.11
C HIS A 145 6.22 -11.16 0.30
N THR A 146 6.78 -11.71 -0.77
CA THR A 146 8.03 -12.46 -0.74
C THR A 146 9.22 -11.67 -0.24
N VAL A 147 9.30 -10.34 -0.50
CA VAL A 147 10.40 -9.52 0.06
C VAL A 147 10.29 -9.37 1.58
N THR A 148 9.09 -9.38 2.14
CA THR A 148 8.88 -9.43 3.59
C THR A 148 9.32 -10.77 4.16
N GLU A 149 8.97 -11.88 3.50
CA GLU A 149 9.39 -13.22 3.90
C GLU A 149 10.91 -13.34 3.94
N GLU A 150 11.61 -12.83 2.93
CA GLU A 150 13.07 -12.85 2.85
C GLU A 150 13.74 -12.10 4.01
N VAL A 151 13.23 -10.93 4.40
CA VAL A 151 13.87 -10.13 5.45
C VAL A 151 13.43 -10.53 6.86
N THR A 152 12.27 -11.19 7.02
CA THR A 152 11.75 -11.60 8.33
C THR A 152 11.98 -13.08 8.62
N GLY A 153 12.11 -13.91 7.59
CA GLY A 153 12.18 -15.38 7.71
C GLY A 153 10.83 -16.03 8.00
N LEU A 154 9.73 -15.31 7.82
CA LEU A 154 8.36 -15.81 8.04
C LEU A 154 7.71 -16.22 6.71
N ASP A 155 6.90 -17.27 6.71
CA ASP A 155 6.08 -17.70 5.57
C ASP A 155 4.67 -17.13 5.72
N LEU A 156 4.35 -16.07 4.96
CA LEU A 156 3.06 -15.38 5.05
C LEU A 156 1.91 -16.24 4.53
N VAL A 157 2.18 -17.12 3.59
CA VAL A 157 1.16 -18.05 3.07
C VAL A 157 0.80 -19.08 4.13
N ALA A 158 1.80 -19.63 4.82
CA ALA A 158 1.57 -20.54 5.93
C ALA A 158 0.82 -19.86 7.09
N LEU A 159 1.21 -18.62 7.44
CA LEU A 159 0.50 -17.83 8.46
C LEU A 159 -0.97 -17.61 8.09
N GLN A 160 -1.24 -17.22 6.84
CA GLN A 160 -2.61 -17.04 6.35
C GLN A 160 -3.45 -18.32 6.47
N LEU A 161 -2.88 -19.48 6.13
CA LEU A 161 -3.57 -20.76 6.22
C LEU A 161 -3.84 -21.17 7.68
N ARG A 162 -2.89 -20.93 8.58
CA ARG A 162 -3.06 -21.22 10.02
C ARG A 162 -4.16 -20.37 10.65
N LEU A 163 -4.17 -19.04 10.36
CA LEU A 163 -5.23 -18.13 10.81
C LEU A 163 -6.60 -18.55 10.25
N ALA A 164 -6.68 -18.87 8.95
CA ALA A 164 -7.90 -19.37 8.33
C ALA A 164 -8.35 -20.74 8.91
N GLY A 165 -7.42 -21.51 9.49
CA GLY A 165 -7.69 -22.73 10.25
C GLY A 165 -8.22 -22.48 11.66
N GLY A 166 -8.29 -21.22 12.10
CA GLY A 166 -8.79 -20.82 13.42
C GLY A 166 -7.73 -20.68 14.50
N GLU A 167 -6.43 -20.80 14.17
CA GLU A 167 -5.36 -20.50 15.12
C GLU A 167 -5.24 -18.96 15.33
N ASN A 168 -4.98 -18.53 16.55
CA ASN A 168 -4.73 -17.12 16.87
C ASN A 168 -3.23 -16.80 16.91
N LEU A 169 -2.87 -15.51 17.09
CA LEU A 169 -1.48 -15.06 17.07
C LEU A 169 -0.61 -15.69 18.18
N ASP A 170 -1.16 -16.05 19.35
CA ASP A 170 -0.39 -16.75 20.39
C ASP A 170 -0.10 -18.19 20.01
N GLU A 171 -1.09 -18.89 19.47
CA GLU A 171 -0.95 -20.30 19.06
C GLU A 171 0.06 -20.46 17.91
N ILE A 172 0.16 -19.45 17.04
CA ILE A 172 1.17 -19.43 15.98
C ILE A 172 2.51 -18.84 16.43
N ALA A 173 2.62 -18.41 17.70
CA ALA A 173 3.79 -17.77 18.29
C ALA A 173 4.23 -16.50 17.52
N LEU A 174 3.28 -15.70 17.05
CA LEU A 174 3.51 -14.46 16.31
C LEU A 174 3.07 -13.25 17.14
N THR A 175 3.95 -12.77 18.00
CA THR A 175 3.75 -11.54 18.78
C THR A 175 4.74 -10.48 18.34
N GLN A 176 4.41 -9.19 18.52
CA GLN A 176 5.27 -8.10 18.06
C GLN A 176 6.68 -8.17 18.66
N ASP A 177 6.81 -8.61 19.91
CA ASP A 177 8.11 -8.73 20.59
C ASP A 177 9.00 -9.86 20.02
N LEU A 178 8.41 -10.84 19.35
CA LEU A 178 9.13 -11.94 18.71
C LEU A 178 9.50 -11.63 17.25
N ILE A 179 8.92 -10.61 16.68
CA ILE A 179 9.24 -10.13 15.32
C ILE A 179 10.50 -9.28 15.42
N GLY A 180 11.64 -9.87 15.07
CA GLY A 180 12.92 -9.18 15.04
C GLY A 180 12.99 -8.10 13.98
N GLU A 181 14.09 -7.32 13.98
CA GLU A 181 14.39 -6.39 12.89
C GLU A 181 14.64 -7.12 11.56
N PRO A 182 14.33 -6.48 10.42
CA PRO A 182 14.60 -7.06 9.10
C PRO A 182 16.07 -7.42 8.92
N LYS A 183 16.33 -8.58 8.37
CA LYS A 183 17.69 -9.07 8.08
C LYS A 183 18.08 -8.71 6.65
N GLY A 184 18.89 -7.67 6.50
CA GLY A 184 19.35 -7.24 5.19
C GLY A 184 18.29 -6.49 4.40
N VAL A 185 18.34 -6.63 3.08
CA VAL A 185 17.42 -5.98 2.12
C VAL A 185 17.04 -7.01 1.06
N ALA A 186 15.75 -7.09 0.76
CA ALA A 186 15.21 -7.89 -0.33
C ALA A 186 14.61 -6.99 -1.42
N VAL A 187 14.75 -7.41 -2.67
CA VAL A 187 14.21 -6.70 -3.83
C VAL A 187 13.43 -7.68 -4.70
N GLN A 188 12.19 -7.35 -5.00
CA GLN A 188 11.38 -8.07 -6.00
C GLN A 188 11.24 -7.20 -7.24
N VAL A 189 11.30 -7.83 -8.41
CA VAL A 189 11.07 -7.19 -9.71
C VAL A 189 9.98 -7.96 -10.46
N ARG A 190 9.00 -7.23 -10.99
CA ARG A 190 7.98 -7.81 -11.85
C ARG A 190 8.43 -7.78 -13.31
N VAL A 191 8.54 -8.94 -13.91
CA VAL A 191 8.84 -9.08 -15.34
C VAL A 191 7.54 -9.33 -16.09
N ASN A 192 7.05 -8.33 -16.79
CA ASN A 192 5.86 -8.44 -17.62
C ASN A 192 6.25 -8.93 -19.03
N LEU A 193 5.62 -9.99 -19.48
CA LEU A 193 5.78 -10.50 -20.86
C LEU A 193 4.90 -9.66 -21.78
N GLU A 194 5.35 -8.46 -22.10
CA GLU A 194 4.63 -7.50 -22.93
C GLU A 194 5.52 -7.02 -24.07
N LYS A 195 4.91 -6.74 -25.20
CA LYS A 195 5.57 -6.02 -26.28
C LYS A 195 5.27 -4.54 -26.13
N MET A 196 6.32 -3.74 -25.93
CA MET A 196 6.19 -2.29 -25.86
C MET A 196 6.09 -1.70 -27.27
N ASN A 197 5.13 -0.82 -27.46
CA ASN A 197 5.03 0.02 -28.65
C ASN A 197 5.91 1.27 -28.50
N GLU A 198 6.17 1.98 -29.61
CA GLU A 198 6.99 3.21 -29.59
C GLU A 198 6.36 4.35 -28.77
N ASP A 199 5.04 4.36 -28.60
CA ASP A 199 4.29 5.32 -27.78
C ASP A 199 4.25 4.97 -26.29
N GLY A 200 4.92 3.89 -25.86
CA GLY A 200 4.95 3.43 -24.47
C GLY A 200 3.73 2.62 -24.02
N THR A 201 2.81 2.34 -24.93
CA THR A 201 1.73 1.37 -24.67
C THR A 201 2.23 -0.07 -24.79
N SER A 202 1.52 -1.02 -24.21
CA SER A 202 1.87 -2.45 -24.29
C SER A 202 0.72 -3.28 -24.83
N ILE A 203 1.05 -4.39 -25.47
CA ILE A 203 0.15 -5.44 -25.96
C ILE A 203 0.57 -6.78 -25.37
#